data_d2d10cfe6e82e0716e811256f8816fdb
#
_entry.id   d2d10cfe6e82e0716e811256f8816fdb
#
_cell.length_a   1.000
_cell.length_b   1.000
_cell.length_c   1.000
_cell.angle_alpha   90.00
_cell.angle_beta   90.00
_cell.angle_gamma   90.00
#
_symmetry.space_group_name_H-M   'P 1'
#
loop_
_entity.id
_entity.type
_entity.pdbx_description
1 polymer ?
#
loop_
_entity_poly.entity_id
_entity_poly.type
_entity_poly.pdbx_seq_one_letter_code
_entity_poly.pdbx_strand_id
1 'polypeptide(L)'
;MAYSYLIVGSGLTGATIARQLLDAGKSCLVLEKRPHVGGNVYTRLVDGIHVHQYGAHIFHTNHEALWRYVHRFVHMNRYTNSPIANYQGQLYNLPFNMNTFYQLWGVRTPEEAQRELERQRAQAALAHPPRNLEEQALQLVGRDIYEKLIKGYTEKQWGRPCRELPPEIIRRLPVRLTFDNNYFNAEYQGVPKEGYTALIEKLLDGAEVRCNTDYLADRAAYDALAERVVYTGCIDAFFDDCFGPLAYRRVRFETERLEMPNYQGNAVVNYTDAQTPYTRIIEHKHFTFGTQPYTIISREYSAEWKPGEEPYYPINDEKNQRLYQRYQALADKRPNVTFCGRLAQYRYADMDVAMEEALRTADELLRS
;
A
#
# COMPACT_ATOMS: atom_id res chain seq x y z
N MET A 1 -22.96 15.56 24.12
CA MET A 1 -21.80 14.91 23.48
C MET A 1 -20.65 15.89 23.50
N ALA A 2 -19.42 15.42 23.74
CA ALA A 2 -18.26 16.30 23.86
C ALA A 2 -17.62 16.68 22.53
N TYR A 3 -17.86 15.85 21.49
CA TYR A 3 -17.28 16.01 20.16
C TYR A 3 -18.33 15.95 19.07
N SER A 4 -18.10 16.65 17.96
CA SER A 4 -18.92 16.52 16.75
C SER A 4 -18.66 15.18 16.07
N TYR A 5 -17.39 14.75 16.07
CA TYR A 5 -17.00 13.51 15.40
C TYR A 5 -16.03 12.66 16.25
N LEU A 6 -16.28 11.36 16.26
CA LEU A 6 -15.36 10.33 16.70
C LEU A 6 -14.76 9.67 15.47
N ILE A 7 -13.43 9.69 15.35
CA ILE A 7 -12.71 9.08 14.23
C ILE A 7 -11.96 7.85 14.75
N VAL A 8 -12.29 6.69 14.25
CA VAL A 8 -11.66 5.42 14.63
C VAL A 8 -10.59 5.07 13.61
N GLY A 9 -9.34 5.13 14.03
CA GLY A 9 -8.14 4.94 13.23
C GLY A 9 -7.49 6.26 12.81
N SER A 10 -6.21 6.42 13.16
CA SER A 10 -5.37 7.58 12.86
C SER A 10 -4.49 7.40 11.61
N GLY A 11 -4.85 6.47 10.73
CA GLY A 11 -4.19 6.29 9.45
C GLY A 11 -4.46 7.46 8.49
N LEU A 12 -3.92 7.37 7.27
CA LEU A 12 -3.99 8.46 6.29
C LEU A 12 -5.43 8.94 6.02
N THR A 13 -6.39 8.01 5.90
CA THR A 13 -7.82 8.34 5.70
C THR A 13 -8.40 9.09 6.91
N GLY A 14 -8.27 8.53 8.11
CA GLY A 14 -8.83 9.14 9.32
C GLY A 14 -8.22 10.51 9.64
N ALA A 15 -6.90 10.65 9.48
CA ALA A 15 -6.20 11.92 9.69
C ALA A 15 -6.60 12.99 8.65
N THR A 16 -6.80 12.62 7.39
CA THR A 16 -7.24 13.55 6.34
C THR A 16 -8.68 14.04 6.63
N ILE A 17 -9.58 13.14 7.01
CA ILE A 17 -10.96 13.51 7.40
C ILE A 17 -10.93 14.43 8.64
N ALA A 18 -10.16 14.05 9.67
CA ALA A 18 -10.02 14.88 10.88
C ALA A 18 -9.61 16.31 10.51
N ARG A 19 -8.61 16.48 9.65
CA ARG A 19 -8.14 17.81 9.23
C ARG A 19 -9.24 18.65 8.58
N GLN A 20 -10.02 18.09 7.69
CA GLN A 20 -11.09 18.81 7.01
C GLN A 20 -12.21 19.22 7.99
N LEU A 21 -12.57 18.33 8.91
CA LEU A 21 -13.57 18.61 9.94
C LEU A 21 -13.10 19.70 10.92
N LEU A 22 -11.83 19.63 11.34
CA LEU A 22 -11.22 20.65 12.21
C LEU A 22 -11.13 22.01 11.50
N ASP A 23 -10.73 22.05 10.23
CA ASP A 23 -10.67 23.29 9.43
C ASP A 23 -12.07 23.93 9.29
N ALA A 24 -13.13 23.11 9.33
CA ALA A 24 -14.52 23.56 9.36
C ALA A 24 -15.06 23.87 10.77
N GLY A 25 -14.20 23.92 11.80
CA GLY A 25 -14.57 24.26 13.17
C GLY A 25 -15.28 23.15 13.96
N LYS A 26 -15.21 21.89 13.48
CA LYS A 26 -15.79 20.75 14.18
C LYS A 26 -14.80 20.18 15.21
N SER A 27 -15.30 19.73 16.37
CA SER A 27 -14.48 19.05 17.36
C SER A 27 -14.34 17.57 17.03
N CYS A 28 -13.09 17.04 17.08
CA CYS A 28 -12.77 15.66 16.73
C CYS A 28 -12.04 14.95 17.87
N LEU A 29 -12.51 13.75 18.23
CA LEU A 29 -11.78 12.76 19.00
C LEU A 29 -11.28 11.66 18.07
N VAL A 30 -9.99 11.36 18.08
CA VAL A 30 -9.38 10.29 17.27
C VAL A 30 -8.93 9.17 18.18
N LEU A 31 -9.41 7.96 17.96
CA LEU A 31 -8.99 6.75 18.68
C LEU A 31 -8.08 5.91 17.79
N GLU A 32 -6.94 5.52 18.33
CA GLU A 32 -5.97 4.66 17.64
C GLU A 32 -5.60 3.48 18.56
N LYS A 33 -5.78 2.25 18.06
CA LYS A 33 -5.46 1.05 18.84
C LYS A 33 -3.96 0.84 19.03
N ARG A 34 -3.14 1.32 18.10
CA ARG A 34 -1.68 1.24 18.16
C ARG A 34 -1.11 2.30 19.12
N PRO A 35 0.16 2.14 19.58
CA PRO A 35 0.82 3.13 20.44
C PRO A 35 1.26 4.39 19.68
N HIS A 36 0.99 4.51 18.40
CA HIS A 36 1.39 5.61 17.53
C HIS A 36 0.33 5.91 16.49
N VAL A 37 0.29 7.13 16.00
CA VAL A 37 -0.53 7.55 14.86
C VAL A 37 0.07 7.09 13.53
N GLY A 38 -0.66 7.26 12.42
CA GLY A 38 -0.16 7.07 11.07
C GLY A 38 -0.59 5.76 10.41
N GLY A 39 -1.18 4.83 11.16
CA GLY A 39 -1.58 3.55 10.57
C GLY A 39 -0.41 2.88 9.82
N ASN A 40 -0.63 2.43 8.59
CA ASN A 40 0.42 1.76 7.81
C ASN A 40 1.47 2.71 7.20
N VAL A 41 1.22 4.02 7.16
CA VAL A 41 2.24 4.99 6.69
C VAL A 41 3.16 5.48 7.81
N TYR A 42 3.02 4.95 9.03
CA TYR A 42 3.89 5.31 10.15
C TYR A 42 5.37 5.13 9.82
N THR A 43 6.15 6.19 10.04
CA THR A 43 7.61 6.19 9.96
C THR A 43 8.21 6.50 11.32
N ARG A 44 9.10 5.62 11.79
CA ARG A 44 9.84 5.84 13.03
C ARG A 44 11.22 6.40 12.72
N LEU A 45 11.57 7.51 13.36
CA LEU A 45 12.93 8.04 13.25
C LEU A 45 13.87 7.23 14.16
N VAL A 46 14.87 6.58 13.55
CA VAL A 46 15.88 5.79 14.24
C VAL A 46 17.24 6.24 13.76
N ASP A 47 18.06 6.80 14.64
CA ASP A 47 19.39 7.29 14.33
C ASP A 47 19.45 8.21 13.09
N GLY A 48 18.44 9.09 12.93
CA GLY A 48 18.34 10.01 11.79
C GLY A 48 17.87 9.38 10.48
N ILE A 49 17.40 8.13 10.50
CA ILE A 49 16.80 7.43 9.35
C ILE A 49 15.29 7.23 9.62
N HIS A 50 14.46 7.66 8.69
CA HIS A 50 13.02 7.40 8.73
C HIS A 50 12.73 5.96 8.30
N VAL A 51 12.45 5.09 9.25
CA VAL A 51 12.12 3.68 9.03
C VAL A 51 10.63 3.56 8.73
N HIS A 52 10.28 3.13 7.54
CA HIS A 52 8.90 2.81 7.14
C HIS A 52 8.50 1.49 7.81
N GLN A 53 7.81 1.59 8.95
CA GLN A 53 7.58 0.45 9.85
C GLN A 53 6.71 -0.66 9.22
N TYR A 54 5.82 -0.27 8.31
CA TYR A 54 4.82 -1.17 7.71
C TYR A 54 4.98 -1.27 6.18
N GLY A 55 6.20 -1.19 5.69
CA GLY A 55 6.52 -1.31 4.26
C GLY A 55 6.81 0.03 3.58
N ALA A 56 7.43 -0.07 2.41
CA ALA A 56 7.80 1.10 1.61
C ALA A 56 6.55 1.86 1.15
N HIS A 57 6.48 3.13 1.48
CA HIS A 57 5.43 4.05 1.03
C HIS A 57 6.07 5.20 0.26
N ILE A 58 5.66 5.40 -0.98
CA ILE A 58 6.06 6.50 -1.85
C ILE A 58 4.77 7.19 -2.31
N PHE A 59 4.61 8.46 -1.96
CA PHE A 59 3.46 9.23 -2.42
C PHE A 59 3.61 9.56 -3.91
N HIS A 60 2.59 9.28 -4.70
CA HIS A 60 2.54 9.62 -6.12
C HIS A 60 1.11 9.96 -6.52
N THR A 61 0.94 10.87 -7.45
CA THR A 61 -0.38 11.29 -7.95
C THR A 61 -0.27 12.02 -9.29
N ASN A 62 -1.35 12.03 -10.07
CA ASN A 62 -1.52 12.90 -11.23
C ASN A 62 -2.35 14.15 -10.90
N HIS A 63 -2.81 14.29 -9.66
CA HIS A 63 -3.70 15.35 -9.23
C HIS A 63 -2.90 16.47 -8.56
N GLU A 64 -2.62 17.54 -9.28
CA GLU A 64 -1.85 18.69 -8.79
C GLU A 64 -2.45 19.29 -7.50
N ALA A 65 -3.78 19.37 -7.43
CA ALA A 65 -4.47 19.89 -6.24
C ALA A 65 -4.16 19.07 -4.98
N LEU A 66 -4.13 17.74 -5.10
CA LEU A 66 -3.77 16.84 -3.99
C LEU A 66 -2.29 16.98 -3.64
N TRP A 67 -1.40 17.07 -4.65
CA TRP A 67 0.02 17.31 -4.44
C TRP A 67 0.27 18.60 -3.66
N ARG A 68 -0.39 19.70 -4.05
CA ARG A 68 -0.34 20.98 -3.34
C ARG A 68 -0.93 20.89 -1.93
N TYR A 69 -2.00 20.11 -1.75
CA TYR A 69 -2.61 19.89 -0.44
C TYR A 69 -1.61 19.26 0.53
N VAL A 70 -0.91 18.18 0.12
CA VAL A 70 0.12 17.53 0.96
C VAL A 70 1.27 18.49 1.30
N HIS A 71 1.67 19.34 0.35
CA HIS A 71 2.72 20.33 0.56
C HIS A 71 2.38 21.44 1.59
N ARG A 72 1.11 21.56 1.99
CA ARG A 72 0.73 22.45 3.11
C ARG A 72 1.26 21.95 4.46
N PHE A 73 1.54 20.66 4.56
CA PHE A 73 1.89 19.99 5.81
C PHE A 73 3.36 19.53 5.87
N VAL A 74 3.92 19.05 4.77
CA VAL A 74 5.29 18.50 4.72
C VAL A 74 6.00 18.90 3.44
N HIS A 75 7.35 18.80 3.45
CA HIS A 75 8.17 19.04 2.27
C HIS A 75 8.46 17.71 1.56
N MET A 76 7.84 17.49 0.42
CA MET A 76 8.16 16.32 -0.40
C MET A 76 9.55 16.47 -1.03
N ASN A 77 10.32 15.39 -1.02
CA ASN A 77 11.61 15.35 -1.69
C ASN A 77 11.46 14.92 -3.17
N ARG A 78 12.59 14.78 -3.88
CA ARG A 78 12.62 14.36 -5.28
C ARG A 78 12.76 12.84 -5.47
N TYR A 79 12.42 12.03 -4.50
CA TYR A 79 12.59 10.58 -4.61
C TYR A 79 11.74 10.04 -5.76
N THR A 80 12.41 9.33 -6.69
CA THR A 80 11.77 8.63 -7.79
C THR A 80 11.86 7.13 -7.52
N ASN A 81 10.72 6.45 -7.49
CA ASN A 81 10.69 5.03 -7.22
C ASN A 81 11.22 4.22 -8.40
N SER A 82 12.36 3.58 -8.23
CA SER A 82 13.04 2.77 -9.24
C SER A 82 13.49 1.44 -8.62
N PRO A 83 12.56 0.53 -8.30
CA PRO A 83 12.88 -0.74 -7.68
C PRO A 83 13.71 -1.62 -8.61
N ILE A 84 14.49 -2.51 -8.01
CA ILE A 84 15.30 -3.52 -8.71
C ILE A 84 14.75 -4.90 -8.35
N ALA A 85 14.72 -5.81 -9.31
CA ALA A 85 14.48 -7.23 -9.06
C ALA A 85 15.81 -7.99 -8.96
N ASN A 86 15.91 -8.85 -7.96
CA ASN A 86 16.99 -9.83 -7.81
C ASN A 86 16.40 -11.23 -8.05
N TYR A 87 16.84 -11.88 -9.11
CA TYR A 87 16.52 -13.26 -9.41
C TYR A 87 17.79 -14.11 -9.33
N GLN A 88 17.95 -14.85 -8.25
CA GLN A 88 19.12 -15.73 -8.03
C GLN A 88 20.48 -15.00 -8.21
N GLY A 89 20.59 -13.77 -7.69
CA GLY A 89 21.78 -12.94 -7.79
C GLY A 89 21.90 -12.11 -9.07
N GLN A 90 21.05 -12.31 -10.07
CA GLN A 90 20.98 -11.46 -11.26
C GLN A 90 20.03 -10.28 -11.01
N LEU A 91 20.49 -9.08 -11.33
CA LEU A 91 19.73 -7.85 -11.10
C LEU A 91 19.06 -7.38 -12.38
N TYR A 92 17.80 -6.95 -12.24
CA TYR A 92 16.99 -6.43 -13.34
C TYR A 92 16.28 -5.15 -12.91
N ASN A 93 16.24 -4.17 -13.81
CA ASN A 93 15.46 -2.95 -13.57
C ASN A 93 13.95 -3.22 -13.65
N LEU A 94 13.19 -2.47 -12.83
CA LEU A 94 11.74 -2.41 -12.88
C LEU A 94 11.29 -0.95 -13.06
N PRO A 95 10.13 -0.70 -13.68
CA PRO A 95 9.22 -1.64 -14.35
C PRO A 95 9.88 -2.26 -15.58
N PHE A 96 9.18 -3.20 -16.26
CA PHE A 96 9.71 -3.85 -17.47
C PHE A 96 9.92 -2.81 -18.57
N ASN A 97 11.17 -2.46 -18.81
CA ASN A 97 11.60 -1.40 -19.72
C ASN A 97 12.82 -1.84 -20.54
N MET A 98 13.37 -0.96 -21.36
CA MET A 98 14.53 -1.29 -22.20
C MET A 98 15.75 -1.75 -21.41
N ASN A 99 15.96 -1.26 -20.16
CA ASN A 99 17.03 -1.78 -19.31
C ASN A 99 16.77 -3.23 -18.92
N THR A 100 15.54 -3.57 -18.56
CA THR A 100 15.11 -4.94 -18.25
C THR A 100 15.32 -5.87 -19.45
N PHE A 101 14.91 -5.43 -20.64
CA PHE A 101 15.03 -6.23 -21.87
C PHE A 101 16.48 -6.42 -22.31
N TYR A 102 17.32 -5.38 -22.16
CA TYR A 102 18.76 -5.51 -22.36
C TYR A 102 19.37 -6.53 -21.39
N GLN A 103 19.00 -6.48 -20.13
CA GLN A 103 19.51 -7.40 -19.10
C GLN A 103 19.05 -8.84 -19.31
N LEU A 104 17.83 -9.05 -19.83
CA LEU A 104 17.27 -10.38 -20.10
C LEU A 104 17.79 -10.97 -21.42
N TRP A 105 17.81 -10.16 -22.50
CA TRP A 105 17.94 -10.63 -23.88
C TRP A 105 19.10 -10.00 -24.65
N GLY A 106 19.78 -9.00 -24.09
CA GLY A 106 20.86 -8.27 -24.78
C GLY A 106 20.39 -7.37 -25.92
N VAL A 107 19.07 -7.15 -26.06
CA VAL A 107 18.47 -6.27 -27.10
C VAL A 107 18.82 -4.81 -26.82
N ARG A 108 19.04 -4.03 -27.87
CA ARG A 108 19.52 -2.64 -27.77
C ARG A 108 18.53 -1.61 -28.29
N THR A 109 17.59 -2.04 -29.12
CA THR A 109 16.62 -1.15 -29.74
C THR A 109 15.18 -1.53 -29.34
N PRO A 110 14.23 -0.57 -29.35
CA PRO A 110 12.82 -0.85 -29.13
C PRO A 110 12.25 -1.91 -30.08
N GLU A 111 12.70 -1.88 -31.34
CA GLU A 111 12.26 -2.86 -32.35
C GLU A 111 12.72 -4.29 -32.04
N GLU A 112 13.97 -4.47 -31.60
CA GLU A 112 14.48 -5.78 -31.15
C GLU A 112 13.71 -6.29 -29.92
N ALA A 113 13.46 -5.41 -28.94
CA ALA A 113 12.68 -5.74 -27.74
C ALA A 113 11.24 -6.12 -28.09
N GLN A 114 10.60 -5.37 -28.98
CA GLN A 114 9.25 -5.65 -29.44
C GLN A 114 9.16 -7.01 -30.16
N ARG A 115 10.08 -7.31 -31.06
CA ARG A 115 10.14 -8.61 -31.76
C ARG A 115 10.29 -9.78 -30.78
N GLU A 116 11.15 -9.63 -29.76
CA GLU A 116 11.35 -10.70 -28.77
C GLU A 116 10.10 -10.89 -27.87
N LEU A 117 9.46 -9.80 -27.43
CA LEU A 117 8.19 -9.86 -26.70
C LEU A 117 7.11 -10.56 -27.53
N GLU A 118 6.95 -10.19 -28.80
CA GLU A 118 5.97 -10.79 -29.70
C GLU A 118 6.25 -12.28 -29.94
N ARG A 119 7.52 -12.65 -30.14
CA ARG A 119 7.94 -14.04 -30.27
C ARG A 119 7.54 -14.88 -29.06
N GLN A 120 7.79 -14.39 -27.86
CA GLN A 120 7.46 -15.11 -26.63
C GLN A 120 5.94 -15.16 -26.37
N ARG A 121 5.23 -14.06 -26.64
CA ARG A 121 3.76 -14.01 -26.56
C ARG A 121 3.11 -15.00 -27.52
N ALA A 122 3.60 -15.09 -28.75
CA ALA A 122 3.11 -16.03 -29.75
C ALA A 122 3.27 -17.50 -29.30
N GLN A 123 4.36 -17.82 -28.60
CA GLN A 123 4.56 -19.16 -28.03
C GLN A 123 3.60 -19.49 -26.87
N ALA A 124 3.05 -18.47 -26.23
CA ALA A 124 2.08 -18.59 -25.13
C ALA A 124 0.63 -18.32 -25.57
N ALA A 125 0.37 -18.24 -26.89
CA ALA A 125 -0.96 -17.94 -27.42
C ALA A 125 -1.99 -18.97 -26.96
N LEU A 126 -3.13 -18.50 -26.46
CA LEU A 126 -4.25 -19.31 -26.00
C LEU A 126 -5.41 -19.21 -26.98
N ALA A 127 -6.18 -20.30 -27.10
CA ALA A 127 -7.42 -20.31 -27.88
C ALA A 127 -8.63 -19.74 -27.09
N HIS A 128 -8.42 -19.28 -25.86
CA HIS A 128 -9.43 -18.75 -24.95
C HIS A 128 -8.87 -17.56 -24.17
N PRO A 129 -9.70 -16.72 -23.56
CA PRO A 129 -9.24 -15.70 -22.60
C PRO A 129 -8.48 -16.32 -21.43
N PRO A 130 -7.46 -15.63 -20.86
CA PRO A 130 -6.71 -16.12 -19.71
C PRO A 130 -7.61 -16.46 -18.54
N ARG A 131 -7.42 -17.62 -17.94
CA ARG A 131 -8.22 -18.14 -16.82
C ARG A 131 -7.56 -17.91 -15.46
N ASN A 132 -6.26 -17.66 -15.46
CA ASN A 132 -5.47 -17.47 -14.24
C ASN A 132 -4.31 -16.50 -14.51
N LEU A 133 -3.62 -16.13 -13.43
CA LEU A 133 -2.51 -15.17 -13.47
C LEU A 133 -1.34 -15.65 -14.33
N GLU A 134 -1.00 -16.95 -14.33
CA GLU A 134 0.07 -17.48 -15.16
C GLU A 134 -0.23 -17.28 -16.65
N GLU A 135 -1.41 -17.69 -17.11
CA GLU A 135 -1.85 -17.51 -18.50
C GLU A 135 -1.85 -16.03 -18.91
N GLN A 136 -2.34 -15.16 -18.00
CA GLN A 136 -2.36 -13.71 -18.22
C GLN A 136 -0.94 -13.13 -18.34
N ALA A 137 -0.02 -13.51 -17.45
CA ALA A 137 1.37 -13.06 -17.49
C ALA A 137 2.08 -13.48 -18.77
N LEU A 138 1.96 -14.75 -19.15
CA LEU A 138 2.58 -15.29 -20.36
C LEU A 138 2.11 -14.56 -21.61
N GLN A 139 0.82 -14.20 -21.71
CA GLN A 139 0.29 -13.41 -22.81
C GLN A 139 0.74 -11.94 -22.79
N LEU A 140 0.94 -11.35 -21.60
CA LEU A 140 1.34 -9.95 -21.49
C LEU A 140 2.84 -9.72 -21.73
N VAL A 141 3.69 -10.59 -21.19
CA VAL A 141 5.14 -10.34 -21.12
C VAL A 141 6.02 -11.51 -21.57
N GLY A 142 5.43 -12.66 -21.87
CA GLY A 142 6.16 -13.85 -22.27
C GLY A 142 6.79 -14.63 -21.11
N ARG A 143 7.44 -15.76 -21.46
CA ARG A 143 7.92 -16.74 -20.48
C ARG A 143 9.08 -16.23 -19.61
N ASP A 144 10.07 -15.58 -20.22
CA ASP A 144 11.29 -15.19 -19.50
C ASP A 144 10.99 -14.18 -18.37
N ILE A 145 10.16 -13.19 -18.67
CA ILE A 145 9.74 -12.19 -17.66
C ILE A 145 8.85 -12.86 -16.60
N TYR A 146 7.91 -13.72 -17.04
CA TYR A 146 7.05 -14.43 -16.10
C TYR A 146 7.85 -15.29 -15.12
N GLU A 147 8.71 -16.19 -15.61
CA GLU A 147 9.45 -17.14 -14.75
C GLU A 147 10.46 -16.43 -13.84
N LYS A 148 11.16 -15.41 -14.36
CA LYS A 148 12.22 -14.73 -13.60
C LYS A 148 11.72 -13.59 -12.71
N LEU A 149 10.74 -12.81 -13.15
CA LEU A 149 10.43 -11.54 -12.51
C LEU A 149 9.03 -11.47 -11.88
N ILE A 150 8.12 -12.40 -12.22
CA ILE A 150 6.73 -12.37 -11.74
C ILE A 150 6.42 -13.55 -10.81
N LYS A 151 6.64 -14.77 -11.29
CA LYS A 151 6.14 -16.00 -10.67
C LYS A 151 6.53 -16.13 -9.21
N GLY A 152 7.80 -16.23 -8.89
CA GLY A 152 8.25 -16.50 -7.51
C GLY A 152 7.90 -15.36 -6.54
N TYR A 153 7.95 -14.11 -7.01
CA TYR A 153 7.50 -12.96 -6.21
C TYR A 153 6.01 -13.04 -5.89
N THR A 154 5.18 -13.27 -6.92
CA THR A 154 3.72 -13.34 -6.78
C THR A 154 3.29 -14.52 -5.93
N GLU A 155 3.88 -15.69 -6.13
CA GLU A 155 3.55 -16.89 -5.33
C GLU A 155 3.92 -16.72 -3.85
N LYS A 156 5.03 -16.05 -3.54
CA LYS A 156 5.37 -15.66 -2.15
C LYS A 156 4.37 -14.66 -1.58
N GLN A 157 4.02 -13.64 -2.34
CA GLN A 157 3.10 -12.59 -1.89
C GLN A 157 1.70 -13.15 -1.60
N TRP A 158 1.21 -14.04 -2.44
CA TRP A 158 -0.16 -14.58 -2.32
C TRP A 158 -0.23 -15.92 -1.58
N GLY A 159 0.90 -16.63 -1.43
CA GLY A 159 0.96 -17.94 -0.77
C GLY A 159 0.29 -19.04 -1.59
N ARG A 160 0.08 -18.83 -2.90
CA ARG A 160 -0.57 -19.75 -3.84
C ARG A 160 0.15 -19.76 -5.18
N PRO A 161 0.14 -20.88 -5.93
CA PRO A 161 0.63 -20.94 -7.29
C PRO A 161 -0.08 -19.93 -8.20
N CYS A 162 0.65 -19.32 -9.14
CA CYS A 162 0.09 -18.36 -10.09
C CYS A 162 -1.09 -18.91 -10.91
N ARG A 163 -1.12 -20.21 -11.19
CA ARG A 163 -2.22 -20.90 -11.88
C ARG A 163 -3.54 -20.97 -11.08
N GLU A 164 -3.50 -20.70 -9.77
CA GLU A 164 -4.66 -20.67 -8.88
C GLU A 164 -5.11 -19.25 -8.55
N LEU A 165 -4.37 -18.25 -9.01
CA LEU A 165 -4.67 -16.84 -8.79
C LEU A 165 -5.47 -16.26 -9.96
N PRO A 166 -6.42 -15.35 -9.70
CA PRO A 166 -7.21 -14.73 -10.75
C PRO A 166 -6.34 -13.82 -11.66
N PRO A 167 -6.63 -13.76 -12.97
CA PRO A 167 -5.83 -12.99 -13.93
C PRO A 167 -5.87 -11.48 -13.69
N GLU A 168 -6.88 -10.98 -12.99
CA GLU A 168 -7.08 -9.57 -12.67
C GLU A 168 -5.97 -8.98 -11.79
N ILE A 169 -5.27 -9.80 -11.01
CA ILE A 169 -4.14 -9.37 -10.16
C ILE A 169 -3.05 -8.69 -11.00
N ILE A 170 -2.83 -9.16 -12.23
CA ILE A 170 -1.85 -8.59 -13.16
C ILE A 170 -2.49 -8.12 -14.47
N ARG A 171 -3.72 -7.66 -14.41
CA ARG A 171 -4.47 -7.23 -15.61
C ARG A 171 -3.70 -6.22 -16.47
N ARG A 172 -2.84 -5.40 -15.87
CA ARG A 172 -1.98 -4.43 -16.55
C ARG A 172 -0.58 -4.51 -15.97
N LEU A 173 0.34 -5.04 -16.75
CA LEU A 173 1.77 -4.92 -16.46
C LEU A 173 2.34 -3.84 -17.38
N PRO A 174 2.96 -2.79 -16.82
CA PRO A 174 3.57 -1.76 -17.64
C PRO A 174 4.78 -2.34 -18.38
N VAL A 175 4.71 -2.35 -19.71
CA VAL A 175 5.81 -2.65 -20.62
C VAL A 175 6.16 -1.37 -21.35
N ARG A 176 7.40 -0.91 -21.22
CA ARG A 176 7.87 0.35 -21.79
C ARG A 176 9.04 0.09 -22.74
N LEU A 177 8.93 0.59 -23.97
CA LEU A 177 10.02 0.55 -24.94
C LEU A 177 10.92 1.79 -24.85
N THR A 178 11.19 2.23 -23.62
CA THR A 178 12.06 3.36 -23.26
C THR A 178 13.00 2.95 -22.13
N PHE A 179 14.10 3.67 -21.93
CA PHE A 179 15.04 3.46 -20.82
C PHE A 179 14.63 4.20 -19.54
N ASP A 180 13.34 4.24 -19.24
CA ASP A 180 12.78 4.91 -18.07
C ASP A 180 12.56 3.92 -16.91
N ASN A 181 13.32 4.09 -15.83
CA ASN A 181 13.24 3.28 -14.61
C ASN A 181 12.24 3.82 -13.59
N ASN A 182 11.54 4.92 -13.86
CA ASN A 182 10.50 5.39 -12.97
C ASN A 182 9.34 4.38 -12.92
N TYR A 183 9.10 3.80 -11.75
CA TYR A 183 8.08 2.76 -11.59
C TYR A 183 6.67 3.29 -11.81
N PHE A 184 6.40 4.51 -11.37
CA PHE A 184 5.08 5.13 -11.51
C PHE A 184 4.95 5.91 -12.83
N ASN A 185 3.71 6.01 -13.34
CA ASN A 185 3.37 6.92 -14.44
C ASN A 185 2.81 8.26 -13.90
N ALA A 186 2.90 8.50 -12.61
CA ALA A 186 2.41 9.70 -11.97
C ALA A 186 3.33 10.90 -12.26
N GLU A 187 2.71 12.04 -12.48
CA GLU A 187 3.42 13.31 -12.73
C GLU A 187 4.18 13.81 -11.48
N TYR A 188 3.57 13.58 -10.31
CA TYR A 188 4.14 13.96 -9.02
C TYR A 188 4.45 12.73 -8.19
N GLN A 189 5.64 12.69 -7.61
CA GLN A 189 6.02 11.65 -6.65
C GLN A 189 7.11 12.14 -5.70
N GLY A 190 7.17 11.55 -4.52
CA GLY A 190 8.18 11.85 -3.52
C GLY A 190 7.90 11.20 -2.18
N VAL A 191 8.78 11.48 -1.23
CA VAL A 191 8.66 11.04 0.17
C VAL A 191 8.80 12.28 1.06
N PRO A 192 8.01 12.43 2.12
CA PRO A 192 8.17 13.55 3.07
C PRO A 192 9.57 13.52 3.70
N LYS A 193 10.28 14.65 3.63
CA LYS A 193 11.61 14.78 4.25
C LYS A 193 11.57 14.54 5.76
N GLU A 194 10.47 14.92 6.39
CA GLU A 194 10.21 14.81 7.82
C GLU A 194 9.61 13.45 8.20
N GLY A 195 9.42 12.55 7.22
CA GLY A 195 8.70 11.27 7.39
C GLY A 195 7.18 11.42 7.32
N TYR A 196 6.49 10.30 7.06
CA TYR A 196 5.01 10.32 6.98
C TYR A 196 4.34 10.57 8.33
N THR A 197 4.96 10.19 9.44
CA THR A 197 4.40 10.47 10.77
C THR A 197 4.20 11.96 10.99
N ALA A 198 5.16 12.80 10.55
CA ALA A 198 5.01 14.24 10.62
C ALA A 198 3.84 14.79 9.79
N LEU A 199 3.54 14.18 8.63
CA LEU A 199 2.35 14.51 7.85
C LEU A 199 1.08 14.23 8.66
N ILE A 200 1.01 13.02 9.26
CA ILE A 200 -0.17 12.61 10.05
C ILE A 200 -0.35 13.48 11.28
N GLU A 201 0.72 13.77 12.03
CA GLU A 201 0.68 14.64 13.21
C GLU A 201 0.13 16.03 12.86
N LYS A 202 0.58 16.61 11.72
CA LYS A 202 0.08 17.92 11.28
C LYS A 202 -1.36 17.88 10.76
N LEU A 203 -1.79 16.78 10.15
CA LEU A 203 -3.20 16.59 9.80
C LEU A 203 -4.09 16.49 11.05
N LEU A 204 -3.58 15.90 12.13
CA LEU A 204 -4.29 15.73 13.39
C LEU A 204 -4.16 16.92 14.35
N ASP A 205 -3.39 17.94 14.01
CA ASP A 205 -3.20 19.12 14.86
C ASP A 205 -4.54 19.80 15.16
N GLY A 206 -4.85 19.94 16.47
CA GLY A 206 -6.13 20.44 16.97
C GLY A 206 -7.16 19.35 17.29
N ALA A 207 -6.92 18.08 16.98
CA ALA A 207 -7.75 16.96 17.44
C ALA A 207 -7.28 16.45 18.82
N GLU A 208 -8.19 15.95 19.63
CA GLU A 208 -7.81 15.05 20.72
C GLU A 208 -7.52 13.66 20.18
N VAL A 209 -6.30 13.13 20.43
CA VAL A 209 -5.86 11.81 19.95
C VAL A 209 -5.58 10.90 21.14
N ARG A 210 -6.19 9.72 21.16
CA ARG A 210 -5.95 8.67 22.16
C ARG A 210 -5.39 7.43 21.48
N CYS A 211 -4.07 7.23 21.61
CA CYS A 211 -3.41 5.98 21.23
C CYS A 211 -3.63 4.88 22.27
N ASN A 212 -3.26 3.62 21.93
CA ASN A 212 -3.50 2.44 22.77
C ASN A 212 -4.98 2.29 23.19
N THR A 213 -5.90 2.73 22.33
CA THR A 213 -7.34 2.75 22.61
C THR A 213 -8.08 2.02 21.52
N ASP A 214 -8.57 0.85 21.85
CA ASP A 214 -9.39 0.04 20.92
C ASP A 214 -10.87 0.43 21.06
N TYR A 215 -11.42 1.05 20.03
CA TYR A 215 -12.82 1.43 19.96
C TYR A 215 -13.77 0.24 20.16
N LEU A 216 -13.41 -0.93 19.63
CA LEU A 216 -14.27 -2.13 19.70
C LEU A 216 -14.33 -2.73 21.12
N ALA A 217 -13.39 -2.39 22.00
CA ALA A 217 -13.38 -2.88 23.38
C ALA A 217 -14.53 -2.31 24.23
N ASP A 218 -14.96 -1.06 23.95
CA ASP A 218 -16.10 -0.43 24.65
C ASP A 218 -16.81 0.57 23.71
N ARG A 219 -17.40 0.03 22.65
CA ARG A 219 -18.06 0.82 21.60
C ARG A 219 -19.14 1.76 22.15
N ALA A 220 -19.96 1.27 23.09
CA ALA A 220 -21.07 2.04 23.63
C ALA A 220 -20.59 3.29 24.40
N ALA A 221 -19.50 3.17 25.16
CA ALA A 221 -18.91 4.31 25.88
C ALA A 221 -18.33 5.34 24.91
N TYR A 222 -17.66 4.90 23.85
CA TYR A 222 -17.09 5.81 22.87
C TYR A 222 -18.14 6.48 21.99
N ASP A 223 -19.18 5.76 21.55
CA ASP A 223 -20.30 6.31 20.78
C ASP A 223 -21.03 7.43 21.55
N ALA A 224 -21.10 7.32 22.87
CA ALA A 224 -21.71 8.37 23.73
C ALA A 224 -20.92 9.69 23.73
N LEU A 225 -19.66 9.72 23.31
CA LEU A 225 -18.80 10.89 23.30
C LEU A 225 -19.01 11.82 22.12
N ALA A 226 -19.51 11.32 20.96
CA ALA A 226 -19.62 12.08 19.74
C ALA A 226 -21.00 11.93 19.07
N GLU A 227 -21.33 12.90 18.20
CA GLU A 227 -22.58 12.88 17.43
C GLU A 227 -22.54 11.89 16.29
N ARG A 228 -21.37 11.76 15.65
CA ARG A 228 -21.13 10.89 14.49
C ARG A 228 -19.81 10.14 14.62
N VAL A 229 -19.75 8.96 14.04
CA VAL A 229 -18.56 8.10 14.02
C VAL A 229 -18.06 7.94 12.58
N VAL A 230 -16.76 8.15 12.39
CA VAL A 230 -16.04 7.78 11.16
C VAL A 230 -15.19 6.55 11.48
N TYR A 231 -15.52 5.42 10.90
CA TYR A 231 -14.87 4.15 11.17
C TYR A 231 -13.98 3.71 10.01
N THR A 232 -12.67 3.55 10.28
CA THR A 232 -11.69 3.12 9.25
C THR A 232 -11.11 1.72 9.49
N GLY A 233 -11.58 1.01 10.51
CA GLY A 233 -11.17 -0.37 10.84
C GLY A 233 -11.85 -1.42 9.96
N CYS A 234 -11.61 -2.70 10.27
CA CYS A 234 -12.23 -3.81 9.55
C CYS A 234 -13.74 -3.82 9.74
N ILE A 235 -14.50 -3.88 8.64
CA ILE A 235 -15.96 -3.81 8.68
C ILE A 235 -16.57 -5.03 9.36
N ASP A 236 -16.01 -6.21 9.14
CA ASP A 236 -16.42 -7.48 9.77
C ASP A 236 -16.26 -7.40 11.30
N ALA A 237 -15.10 -6.93 11.77
CA ALA A 237 -14.86 -6.72 13.21
C ALA A 237 -15.83 -5.72 13.84
N PHE A 238 -16.26 -4.68 13.11
CA PHE A 238 -17.30 -3.76 13.59
C PHE A 238 -18.62 -4.47 13.87
N PHE A 239 -18.95 -5.51 13.14
CA PHE A 239 -20.16 -6.32 13.30
C PHE A 239 -19.90 -7.66 14.01
N ASP A 240 -18.84 -7.73 14.83
CA ASP A 240 -18.48 -8.89 15.66
C ASP A 240 -18.39 -10.19 14.85
N ASP A 241 -17.88 -10.09 13.60
CA ASP A 241 -17.71 -11.20 12.65
C ASP A 241 -18.99 -12.04 12.45
N CYS A 242 -20.18 -11.43 12.56
CA CYS A 242 -21.49 -12.14 12.58
C CYS A 242 -21.79 -12.98 11.33
N PHE A 243 -21.07 -12.74 10.22
CA PHE A 243 -21.13 -13.56 9.00
C PHE A 243 -19.84 -14.35 8.75
N GLY A 244 -18.88 -14.29 9.68
CA GLY A 244 -17.54 -14.80 9.58
C GLY A 244 -16.53 -13.75 9.12
N PRO A 245 -15.22 -13.94 9.41
CA PRO A 245 -14.19 -12.99 9.09
C PRO A 245 -13.93 -12.89 7.59
N LEU A 246 -13.62 -11.69 7.13
CA LEU A 246 -13.07 -11.42 5.80
C LEU A 246 -11.60 -11.88 5.75
N ALA A 247 -11.14 -12.31 4.61
CA ALA A 247 -9.78 -12.84 4.46
C ALA A 247 -8.80 -11.75 4.02
N TYR A 248 -7.61 -11.77 4.61
CA TYR A 248 -6.54 -10.84 4.33
C TYR A 248 -5.21 -11.56 4.09
N ARG A 249 -4.23 -10.86 3.53
CA ARG A 249 -2.81 -11.20 3.64
C ARG A 249 -2.20 -10.36 4.75
N ARG A 250 -1.21 -10.94 5.40
CA ARG A 250 -0.37 -10.28 6.40
C ARG A 250 1.03 -10.04 5.83
N VAL A 251 1.68 -8.99 6.32
CA VAL A 251 3.09 -8.72 6.05
C VAL A 251 3.85 -8.63 7.37
N ARG A 252 5.00 -9.28 7.45
CA ARG A 252 5.91 -9.25 8.59
C ARG A 252 7.24 -8.64 8.16
N PHE A 253 7.82 -7.83 9.01
CA PHE A 253 9.10 -7.17 8.78
C PHE A 253 10.14 -7.61 9.80
N GLU A 254 11.34 -7.90 9.33
CA GLU A 254 12.53 -8.06 10.15
C GLU A 254 13.45 -6.89 9.86
N THR A 255 13.58 -5.99 10.85
CA THR A 255 14.33 -4.74 10.71
C THR A 255 15.65 -4.86 11.49
N GLU A 256 16.76 -4.52 10.86
CA GLU A 256 18.08 -4.51 11.48
C GLU A 256 18.88 -3.28 11.06
N ARG A 257 19.73 -2.80 11.99
CA ARG A 257 20.74 -1.78 11.72
C ARG A 257 22.05 -2.46 11.36
N LEU A 258 22.70 -1.97 10.28
CA LEU A 258 23.96 -2.48 9.78
C LEU A 258 25.02 -1.39 9.86
N GLU A 259 26.22 -1.75 10.36
CA GLU A 259 27.35 -0.85 10.48
C GLU A 259 28.11 -0.74 9.13
N MET A 260 27.38 -0.33 8.11
CA MET A 260 27.89 -0.05 6.76
C MET A 260 27.09 1.09 6.12
N PRO A 261 27.70 1.92 5.27
CA PRO A 261 27.06 3.10 4.72
C PRO A 261 26.00 2.76 3.66
N ASN A 262 26.05 1.60 3.04
CA ASN A 262 25.17 1.20 1.94
C ASN A 262 25.12 -0.33 1.83
N TYR A 263 23.93 -0.91 1.84
CA TYR A 263 23.75 -2.36 1.80
C TYR A 263 23.48 -2.86 0.38
N GLN A 264 22.52 -2.26 -0.32
CA GLN A 264 22.03 -2.74 -1.62
C GLN A 264 22.03 -1.66 -2.72
N GLY A 265 22.37 -0.41 -2.38
CA GLY A 265 22.47 0.69 -3.35
C GLY A 265 21.14 1.22 -3.89
N ASN A 266 20.03 0.75 -3.34
CA ASN A 266 18.69 1.18 -3.73
C ASN A 266 17.71 1.06 -2.55
N ALA A 267 16.65 1.87 -2.54
CA ALA A 267 15.66 1.82 -1.48
C ALA A 267 14.91 0.48 -1.45
N VAL A 268 14.56 -0.09 -2.61
CA VAL A 268 13.79 -1.33 -2.69
C VAL A 268 14.41 -2.30 -3.69
N VAL A 269 14.71 -3.51 -3.22
CA VAL A 269 15.09 -4.64 -4.06
C VAL A 269 14.09 -5.77 -3.83
N ASN A 270 13.39 -6.18 -4.89
CA ASN A 270 12.44 -7.29 -4.89
C ASN A 270 13.18 -8.60 -5.19
N TYR A 271 12.99 -9.62 -4.37
CA TYR A 271 13.54 -10.95 -4.60
C TYR A 271 12.50 -11.80 -5.30
N THR A 272 12.75 -12.11 -6.56
CA THR A 272 11.73 -12.70 -7.44
C THR A 272 11.87 -14.22 -7.63
N ASP A 273 12.93 -14.82 -7.10
CA ASP A 273 13.10 -16.27 -7.04
C ASP A 273 12.24 -16.91 -5.94
N ALA A 274 12.03 -18.22 -6.03
CA ALA A 274 11.24 -18.96 -5.04
C ALA A 274 12.04 -19.39 -3.80
N GLN A 275 13.39 -19.41 -3.88
CA GLN A 275 14.26 -19.89 -2.80
C GLN A 275 14.43 -18.84 -1.70
N THR A 276 14.45 -17.57 -2.06
CA THR A 276 14.54 -16.47 -1.10
C THR A 276 13.22 -16.32 -0.35
N PRO A 277 13.20 -16.41 1.00
CA PRO A 277 11.94 -16.49 1.75
C PRO A 277 11.20 -15.15 1.89
N TYR A 278 11.88 -14.01 1.72
CA TYR A 278 11.27 -12.68 1.75
C TYR A 278 10.95 -12.18 0.34
N THR A 279 9.98 -11.28 0.24
CA THR A 279 9.56 -10.68 -1.03
C THR A 279 10.46 -9.53 -1.45
N ARG A 280 10.94 -8.74 -0.48
CA ARG A 280 11.83 -7.60 -0.75
C ARG A 280 12.71 -7.25 0.45
N ILE A 281 13.76 -6.50 0.17
CA ILE A 281 14.52 -5.74 1.19
C ILE A 281 14.30 -4.25 0.93
N ILE A 282 14.00 -3.53 2.01
CA ILE A 282 13.87 -2.08 2.03
C ILE A 282 15.11 -1.53 2.74
N GLU A 283 15.90 -0.67 2.09
CA GLU A 283 16.97 0.09 2.71
C GLU A 283 16.51 1.54 2.90
N HIS A 284 16.08 1.85 4.10
CA HIS A 284 15.25 3.01 4.40
C HIS A 284 15.90 4.36 4.14
N LYS A 285 17.23 4.48 4.37
CA LYS A 285 17.95 5.76 4.20
C LYS A 285 17.86 6.34 2.79
N HIS A 286 17.71 5.48 1.77
CA HIS A 286 17.64 5.93 0.38
C HIS A 286 16.38 6.74 0.04
N PHE A 287 15.28 6.56 0.78
CA PHE A 287 14.07 7.36 0.57
C PHE A 287 14.29 8.86 0.81
N THR A 288 15.20 9.20 1.73
CA THR A 288 15.51 10.59 2.09
C THR A 288 16.93 11.01 1.72
N PHE A 289 17.62 10.20 0.89
CA PHE A 289 19.01 10.45 0.46
C PHE A 289 19.99 10.55 1.63
N GLY A 290 19.79 9.73 2.67
CA GLY A 290 20.61 9.73 3.88
C GLY A 290 22.06 9.34 3.63
N THR A 291 22.99 9.99 4.34
CA THR A 291 24.44 9.83 4.20
C THR A 291 25.12 9.26 5.45
N GLN A 292 24.35 8.71 6.38
CA GLN A 292 24.87 8.13 7.63
C GLN A 292 25.90 7.01 7.33
N PRO A 293 26.93 6.80 8.17
CA PRO A 293 27.91 5.73 7.99
C PRO A 293 27.35 4.32 8.27
N TYR A 294 26.11 4.23 8.70
CA TYR A 294 25.33 3.02 8.90
C TYR A 294 24.04 3.06 8.08
N THR A 295 23.37 1.93 7.98
CA THR A 295 22.07 1.84 7.31
C THR A 295 21.08 0.99 8.12
N ILE A 296 19.79 1.11 7.80
CA ILE A 296 18.73 0.28 8.37
C ILE A 296 17.99 -0.37 7.21
N ILE A 297 17.88 -1.70 7.29
CA ILE A 297 17.12 -2.48 6.32
C ILE A 297 15.94 -3.19 6.98
N SER A 298 14.90 -3.46 6.19
CA SER A 298 13.81 -4.33 6.58
C SER A 298 13.60 -5.41 5.52
N ARG A 299 13.61 -6.68 5.94
CA ARG A 299 13.17 -7.81 5.11
C ARG A 299 11.67 -7.98 5.25
N GLU A 300 10.96 -7.99 4.14
CA GLU A 300 9.51 -8.11 4.08
C GLU A 300 9.11 -9.54 3.75
N TYR A 301 8.30 -10.14 4.61
CA TYR A 301 7.75 -11.48 4.44
C TYR A 301 6.23 -11.40 4.30
N SER A 302 5.69 -11.97 3.24
CA SER A 302 4.25 -12.18 3.14
C SER A 302 3.85 -13.43 3.91
N ALA A 303 2.74 -13.38 4.61
CA ALA A 303 2.22 -14.48 5.42
C ALA A 303 0.70 -14.59 5.29
N GLU A 304 0.17 -15.74 5.67
CA GLU A 304 -1.26 -15.92 5.85
C GLU A 304 -1.71 -15.12 7.08
N TRP A 305 -2.81 -14.40 6.94
CA TRP A 305 -3.42 -13.68 8.04
C TRP A 305 -4.34 -14.59 8.85
N LYS A 306 -4.35 -14.39 10.16
CA LYS A 306 -5.26 -15.06 11.10
C LYS A 306 -6.06 -14.02 11.88
N PRO A 307 -7.28 -14.34 12.31
CA PRO A 307 -8.06 -13.47 13.20
C PRO A 307 -7.25 -13.02 14.43
N GLY A 308 -7.30 -11.71 14.72
CA GLY A 308 -6.51 -11.08 15.78
C GLY A 308 -5.15 -10.54 15.35
N GLU A 309 -4.69 -10.82 14.13
CA GLU A 309 -3.48 -10.23 13.56
C GLU A 309 -3.81 -8.97 12.75
N GLU A 310 -2.78 -8.17 12.44
CA GLU A 310 -2.94 -6.96 11.61
C GLU A 310 -3.19 -7.33 10.13
N PRO A 311 -4.34 -6.91 9.54
CA PRO A 311 -4.63 -7.13 8.13
C PRO A 311 -3.90 -6.13 7.24
N TYR A 312 -3.31 -6.60 6.14
CA TYR A 312 -2.61 -5.73 5.18
C TYR A 312 -3.35 -5.59 3.84
N TYR A 313 -3.59 -6.70 3.17
CA TYR A 313 -4.20 -6.70 1.84
C TYR A 313 -5.45 -7.57 1.85
N PRO A 314 -6.62 -7.05 1.43
CA PRO A 314 -7.82 -7.85 1.29
C PRO A 314 -7.65 -8.90 0.18
N ILE A 315 -8.18 -10.10 0.40
CA ILE A 315 -8.25 -11.14 -0.62
C ILE A 315 -9.54 -10.95 -1.41
N ASN A 316 -9.44 -10.28 -2.57
CA ASN A 316 -10.57 -9.90 -3.42
C ASN A 316 -11.04 -11.07 -4.32
N ASP A 317 -11.31 -12.24 -3.74
CA ASP A 317 -12.00 -13.31 -4.44
C ASP A 317 -13.52 -13.16 -4.35
N GLU A 318 -14.24 -13.91 -5.17
CA GLU A 318 -15.71 -13.83 -5.24
C GLU A 318 -16.39 -14.16 -3.90
N LYS A 319 -15.84 -15.11 -3.14
CA LYS A 319 -16.36 -15.50 -1.82
C LYS A 319 -16.31 -14.32 -0.85
N ASN A 320 -15.16 -13.67 -0.75
CA ASN A 320 -14.95 -12.54 0.16
C ASN A 320 -15.71 -11.30 -0.30
N GLN A 321 -15.85 -11.07 -1.61
CA GLN A 321 -16.68 -9.97 -2.13
C GLN A 321 -18.16 -10.14 -1.78
N ARG A 322 -18.71 -11.36 -1.90
CA ARG A 322 -20.09 -11.66 -1.45
C ARG A 322 -20.25 -11.47 0.06
N LEU A 323 -19.24 -11.86 0.83
CA LEU A 323 -19.25 -11.67 2.28
C LEU A 323 -19.20 -10.19 2.65
N TYR A 324 -18.34 -9.41 2.00
CA TYR A 324 -18.26 -7.96 2.17
C TYR A 324 -19.59 -7.26 1.87
N GLN A 325 -20.27 -7.62 0.79
CA GLN A 325 -21.60 -7.06 0.45
C GLN A 325 -22.64 -7.27 1.56
N ARG A 326 -22.58 -8.40 2.28
CA ARG A 326 -23.45 -8.64 3.43
C ARG A 326 -23.15 -7.68 4.59
N TYR A 327 -21.87 -7.41 4.86
CA TYR A 327 -21.46 -6.42 5.87
C TYR A 327 -21.84 -5.00 5.45
N GLN A 328 -21.68 -4.66 4.17
CA GLN A 328 -22.08 -3.36 3.64
C GLN A 328 -23.57 -3.11 3.83
N ALA A 329 -24.42 -4.12 3.59
CA ALA A 329 -25.87 -4.00 3.85
C ALA A 329 -26.23 -3.80 5.33
N LEU A 330 -25.35 -4.19 6.28
CA LEU A 330 -25.49 -3.82 7.69
C LEU A 330 -25.01 -2.40 7.96
N ALA A 331 -23.91 -2.00 7.32
CA ALA A 331 -23.35 -0.65 7.45
C ALA A 331 -24.34 0.42 6.96
N ASP A 332 -25.06 0.18 5.87
CA ASP A 332 -26.07 1.07 5.32
C ASP A 332 -27.24 1.35 6.29
N LYS A 333 -27.42 0.49 7.31
CA LYS A 333 -28.42 0.67 8.37
C LYS A 333 -27.89 1.45 9.58
N ARG A 334 -26.68 1.99 9.51
CA ARG A 334 -26.02 2.75 10.58
C ARG A 334 -25.83 4.23 10.17
N PRO A 335 -26.90 5.05 10.17
CA PRO A 335 -26.83 6.42 9.63
C PRO A 335 -25.83 7.33 10.36
N ASN A 336 -25.50 7.02 11.61
CA ASN A 336 -24.56 7.79 12.41
C ASN A 336 -23.09 7.32 12.27
N VAL A 337 -22.82 6.27 11.47
CA VAL A 337 -21.47 5.71 11.27
C VAL A 337 -21.12 5.75 9.79
N THR A 338 -20.02 6.42 9.46
CA THR A 338 -19.47 6.44 8.12
C THR A 338 -18.31 5.47 8.04
N PHE A 339 -18.45 4.43 7.21
CA PHE A 339 -17.42 3.42 6.94
C PHE A 339 -16.55 3.88 5.78
N CYS A 340 -15.27 4.13 6.00
CA CYS A 340 -14.35 4.60 4.97
C CYS A 340 -12.93 4.08 5.16
N GLY A 341 -12.10 4.21 4.13
CA GLY A 341 -10.74 3.68 4.12
C GLY A 341 -10.65 2.21 3.75
N ARG A 342 -9.43 1.73 3.58
CA ARG A 342 -9.11 0.43 2.97
C ARG A 342 -9.75 -0.77 3.65
N LEU A 343 -9.74 -0.81 4.98
CA LEU A 343 -10.24 -1.95 5.76
C LEU A 343 -11.77 -1.94 5.85
N ALA A 344 -12.37 -0.76 6.09
CA ALA A 344 -13.82 -0.63 6.16
C ALA A 344 -14.49 -0.85 4.78
N GLN A 345 -13.81 -0.51 3.69
CA GLN A 345 -14.30 -0.73 2.32
C GLN A 345 -13.77 -2.01 1.68
N TYR A 346 -13.01 -2.81 2.42
CA TYR A 346 -12.45 -4.09 1.98
C TYR A 346 -11.79 -4.02 0.59
N ARG A 347 -10.92 -3.05 0.38
CA ARG A 347 -10.24 -2.84 -0.91
C ARG A 347 -8.83 -2.31 -0.75
N TYR A 348 -8.02 -2.53 -1.79
CA TYR A 348 -6.75 -1.85 -1.94
C TYR A 348 -6.96 -0.43 -2.48
N ALA A 349 -6.19 0.52 -1.98
CA ALA A 349 -6.09 1.87 -2.51
C ALA A 349 -4.68 2.41 -2.30
N ASP A 350 -4.14 3.10 -3.30
CA ASP A 350 -2.93 3.89 -3.16
C ASP A 350 -3.17 5.12 -2.28
N MET A 351 -2.09 5.75 -1.81
CA MET A 351 -2.21 6.85 -0.85
C MET A 351 -2.98 8.05 -1.39
N ASP A 352 -2.79 8.38 -2.66
CA ASP A 352 -3.51 9.48 -3.32
C ASP A 352 -5.01 9.20 -3.40
N VAL A 353 -5.39 8.01 -3.86
CA VAL A 353 -6.80 7.58 -3.91
C VAL A 353 -7.43 7.60 -2.50
N ALA A 354 -6.70 7.09 -1.49
CA ALA A 354 -7.19 7.09 -0.12
C ALA A 354 -7.41 8.50 0.44
N MET A 355 -6.52 9.45 0.11
CA MET A 355 -6.67 10.84 0.52
C MET A 355 -7.80 11.57 -0.23
N GLU A 356 -7.92 11.38 -1.55
CA GLU A 356 -9.02 11.97 -2.33
C GLU A 356 -10.39 11.53 -1.84
N GLU A 357 -10.53 10.25 -1.55
CA GLU A 357 -11.76 9.72 -0.97
C GLU A 357 -12.02 10.25 0.43
N ALA A 358 -10.98 10.40 1.25
CA ALA A 358 -11.10 11.01 2.56
C ALA A 358 -11.56 12.47 2.47
N LEU A 359 -11.02 13.25 1.54
CA LEU A 359 -11.45 14.63 1.28
C LEU A 359 -12.92 14.68 0.86
N ARG A 360 -13.33 13.82 -0.09
CA ARG A 360 -14.73 13.73 -0.53
C ARG A 360 -15.67 13.32 0.61
N THR A 361 -15.28 12.30 1.40
CA THR A 361 -16.07 11.86 2.55
C THR A 361 -16.24 12.97 3.57
N ALA A 362 -15.18 13.75 3.85
CA ALA A 362 -15.28 14.90 4.75
C ALA A 362 -16.24 15.97 4.22
N ASP A 363 -16.20 16.26 2.93
CA ASP A 363 -17.14 17.20 2.29
C ASP A 363 -18.60 16.74 2.40
N GLU A 364 -18.86 15.45 2.23
CA GLU A 364 -20.18 14.84 2.41
C GLU A 364 -20.67 14.96 3.86
N LEU A 365 -19.79 14.69 4.83
CA LEU A 365 -20.07 14.82 6.24
C LEU A 365 -20.37 16.26 6.69
N LEU A 366 -19.74 17.24 6.05
CA LEU A 366 -19.97 18.65 6.36
C LEU A 366 -21.27 19.19 5.75
N ARG A 367 -21.80 18.56 4.72
CA ARG A 367 -23.08 18.94 4.07
C ARG A 367 -24.30 18.26 4.71
N SER A 368 -24.11 17.19 5.44
CA SER A 368 -25.16 16.38 6.11
C SER A 368 -25.37 16.81 7.55
#